data_1823824c1188b92e809e33f78d4c0c3a
#
_entry.id   1823824c1188b92e809e33f78d4c0c3a
#
_cell.length_a   1.000
_cell.length_b   1.000
_cell.length_c   1.000
_cell.angle_alpha   90.00
_cell.angle_beta   90.00
_cell.angle_gamma   90.00
#
_symmetry.space_group_name_H-M   'P 1'
#
loop_
_entity.id
_entity.type
_entity.pdbx_description
1 polymer ?
#
loop_
_entity_poly.entity_id
_entity_poly.type
_entity_poly.pdbx_seq_one_letter_code
_entity_poly.pdbx_strand_id
1 'polypeptide(L)'
;CGQHNMSAIGFQGMSINAGKLVAPALQVLLGGGNLGNGNGRFADKVIKIPSRRGPEALRYILNDFDSNGNGTSFLKYYEEKGEKYFYEILKPLANITNLTEADFVDWGNADNYVKAVGVGECAGVVIDLVATLLLEAKDKLTFEQEAFHDKKWSDAIYHAYSGFVNGAKALLLSENQKTNHQAGIID
;
A
#
# COMPACT_ATOMS: atom_id res chain seq x y z
N CYS A 1 -7.40 -3.65 3.70
CA CYS A 1 -6.21 -3.52 2.88
C CYS A 1 -5.02 -3.25 3.78
N GLY A 2 -3.89 -3.90 3.59
CA GLY A 2 -2.69 -3.73 4.44
C GLY A 2 -2.42 -4.88 5.40
N GLN A 3 -3.33 -5.81 5.56
CA GLN A 3 -3.14 -6.97 6.45
C GLN A 3 -2.01 -7.90 5.99
N HIS A 4 -1.61 -7.85 4.71
CA HIS A 4 -0.44 -8.55 4.20
C HIS A 4 0.86 -8.19 4.95
N ASN A 5 0.96 -6.98 5.50
CA ASN A 5 2.09 -6.54 6.31
C ASN A 5 2.08 -7.12 7.74
N MET A 6 0.93 -7.65 8.19
CA MET A 6 0.74 -8.17 9.54
C MET A 6 0.68 -9.70 9.57
N SER A 7 0.87 -10.33 8.41
CA SER A 7 0.85 -11.79 8.25
C SER A 7 2.24 -12.37 8.26
N ALA A 8 2.39 -13.60 8.76
CA ALA A 8 3.64 -14.34 8.72
C ALA A 8 4.15 -14.55 7.28
N ILE A 9 3.21 -14.80 6.36
CA ILE A 9 3.41 -14.82 4.91
C ILE A 9 2.34 -13.94 4.29
N GLY A 10 2.72 -12.90 3.57
CA GLY A 10 1.82 -11.95 2.93
C GLY A 10 2.15 -11.74 1.46
N PHE A 11 1.12 -11.43 0.66
CA PHE A 11 1.27 -11.06 -0.74
C PHE A 11 0.54 -9.75 -1.00
N GLN A 12 1.23 -8.79 -1.58
CA GLN A 12 0.64 -7.51 -1.98
C GLN A 12 0.59 -7.41 -3.50
N GLY A 13 -0.58 -7.09 -4.05
CA GLY A 13 -0.76 -6.84 -5.47
C GLY A 13 0.12 -5.69 -5.94
N MET A 14 0.85 -5.91 -7.03
CA MET A 14 1.80 -4.98 -7.64
C MET A 14 1.74 -5.10 -9.17
N SER A 15 2.62 -4.39 -9.85
CA SER A 15 2.86 -4.56 -11.28
C SER A 15 4.35 -4.57 -11.61
N ILE A 16 4.71 -5.23 -12.71
CA ILE A 16 6.07 -5.26 -13.27
C ILE A 16 6.01 -4.77 -14.71
N ASN A 17 6.87 -3.82 -15.07
CA ASN A 17 7.06 -3.39 -16.45
C ASN A 17 7.94 -4.41 -17.16
N ALA A 18 7.45 -4.95 -18.26
CA ALA A 18 8.17 -5.90 -19.14
C ALA A 18 8.16 -5.36 -20.58
N GLY A 19 9.08 -4.50 -20.89
CA GLY A 19 9.15 -3.78 -22.17
C GLY A 19 7.97 -2.81 -22.34
N LYS A 20 7.13 -3.08 -23.35
CA LYS A 20 5.92 -2.26 -23.65
C LYS A 20 4.67 -2.74 -22.90
N LEU A 21 4.74 -3.91 -22.26
CA LEU A 21 3.63 -4.50 -21.53
C LEU A 21 3.86 -4.39 -20.02
N VAL A 22 2.77 -4.51 -19.27
CA VAL A 22 2.78 -4.55 -17.81
C VAL A 22 2.19 -5.87 -17.37
N ALA A 23 2.93 -6.61 -16.54
CA ALA A 23 2.47 -7.85 -15.96
C ALA A 23 1.94 -7.62 -14.53
N PRO A 24 0.85 -8.28 -14.12
CA PRO A 24 0.43 -8.33 -12.73
C PRO A 24 1.51 -9.03 -11.90
N ALA A 25 1.76 -8.54 -10.71
CA ALA A 25 2.81 -9.01 -9.84
C ALA A 25 2.39 -9.06 -8.38
N LEU A 26 3.17 -9.76 -7.58
CA LEU A 26 3.03 -9.85 -6.14
C LEU A 26 4.35 -9.43 -5.46
N GLN A 27 4.26 -8.51 -4.50
CA GLN A 27 5.30 -8.33 -3.51
C GLN A 27 5.14 -9.40 -2.45
N VAL A 28 6.13 -10.23 -2.28
CA VAL A 28 6.19 -11.23 -1.19
C VAL A 28 6.68 -10.54 0.07
N LEU A 29 5.92 -10.70 1.15
CA LEU A 29 6.24 -10.14 2.47
C LEU A 29 6.29 -11.30 3.48
N LEU A 30 7.32 -11.32 4.31
CA LEU A 30 7.52 -12.40 5.29
C LEU A 30 7.84 -11.84 6.68
N GLY A 31 7.49 -12.58 7.70
CA GLY A 31 7.90 -12.32 9.07
C GLY A 31 7.03 -11.32 9.83
N GLY A 32 5.85 -10.97 9.32
CA GLY A 32 4.86 -10.19 10.07
C GLY A 32 4.10 -11.04 11.08
N GLY A 33 3.51 -10.42 12.07
CA GLY A 33 2.63 -11.11 13.00
C GLY A 33 2.55 -10.50 14.39
N ASN A 34 1.73 -11.12 15.22
CA ASN A 34 1.60 -10.78 16.63
C ASN A 34 2.62 -11.58 17.44
N LEU A 35 3.49 -10.89 18.16
CA LEU A 35 4.54 -11.47 19.01
C LEU A 35 4.04 -11.73 20.45
N GLY A 36 2.78 -11.40 20.76
CA GLY A 36 2.21 -11.49 22.11
C GLY A 36 2.47 -10.23 22.95
N ASN A 37 1.81 -10.15 24.12
CA ASN A 37 1.93 -9.05 25.08
C ASN A 37 1.76 -7.63 24.48
N GLY A 38 0.91 -7.49 23.46
CA GLY A 38 0.69 -6.23 22.76
C GLY A 38 1.78 -5.85 21.74
N ASN A 39 2.77 -6.68 21.55
CA ASN A 39 3.83 -6.47 20.56
C ASN A 39 3.44 -7.09 19.22
N GLY A 40 3.76 -6.39 18.15
CA GLY A 40 3.58 -6.85 16.78
C GLY A 40 4.80 -6.53 15.93
N ARG A 41 4.91 -7.23 14.80
CA ARG A 41 5.95 -7.00 13.80
C ARG A 41 5.31 -6.85 12.42
N PHE A 42 5.75 -5.85 11.67
CA PHE A 42 5.45 -5.77 10.25
C PHE A 42 6.39 -6.67 9.44
N ALA A 43 5.83 -7.29 8.40
CA ALA A 43 6.58 -8.14 7.49
C ALA A 43 7.60 -7.35 6.66
N ASP A 44 8.75 -7.97 6.39
CA ASP A 44 9.76 -7.43 5.48
C ASP A 44 9.35 -7.69 4.03
N LYS A 45 9.66 -6.73 3.13
CA LYS A 45 9.43 -6.84 1.69
C LYS A 45 10.56 -7.62 1.04
N VAL A 46 10.40 -8.92 0.90
CA VAL A 46 11.47 -9.82 0.44
C VAL A 46 11.73 -9.68 -1.05
N ILE A 47 10.72 -9.89 -1.89
CA ILE A 47 10.91 -9.92 -3.35
C ILE A 47 9.61 -9.65 -4.10
N LYS A 48 9.70 -9.10 -5.29
CA LYS A 48 8.58 -8.95 -6.22
C LYS A 48 8.68 -9.98 -7.34
N ILE A 49 7.58 -10.69 -7.59
CA ILE A 49 7.48 -11.77 -8.59
C ILE A 49 6.24 -11.57 -9.47
N PRO A 50 6.18 -12.11 -10.69
CA PRO A 50 4.95 -12.19 -11.48
C PRO A 50 3.84 -12.92 -10.71
N SER A 51 2.59 -12.46 -10.80
CA SER A 51 1.47 -12.96 -9.99
C SER A 51 1.23 -14.46 -10.19
N ARG A 52 1.41 -14.96 -11.40
CA ARG A 52 1.27 -16.39 -11.75
C ARG A 52 2.23 -17.30 -11.00
N ARG A 53 3.34 -16.77 -10.50
CA ARG A 53 4.34 -17.52 -9.72
C ARG A 53 4.07 -17.49 -8.22
N GLY A 54 3.02 -16.81 -7.77
CA GLY A 54 2.64 -16.74 -6.35
C GLY A 54 2.44 -18.11 -5.69
N PRO A 55 1.67 -19.04 -6.29
CA PRO A 55 1.49 -20.39 -5.73
C PRO A 55 2.81 -21.18 -5.62
N GLU A 56 3.73 -21.00 -6.56
CA GLU A 56 5.05 -21.64 -6.53
C GLU A 56 5.92 -21.04 -5.43
N ALA A 57 5.93 -19.71 -5.29
CA ALA A 57 6.63 -19.02 -4.20
C ALA A 57 6.16 -19.53 -2.83
N LEU A 58 4.85 -19.66 -2.65
CA LEU A 58 4.28 -20.20 -1.42
C LEU A 58 4.75 -21.63 -1.15
N ARG A 59 4.79 -22.49 -2.18
CA ARG A 59 5.31 -23.86 -2.04
C ARG A 59 6.79 -23.88 -1.64
N TYR A 60 7.62 -23.03 -2.24
CA TYR A 60 9.04 -22.93 -1.86
C TYR A 60 9.21 -22.56 -0.41
N ILE A 61 8.48 -21.55 0.06
CA ILE A 61 8.53 -21.10 1.47
C ILE A 61 8.07 -22.22 2.41
N LEU A 62 6.94 -22.88 2.12
CA LEU A 62 6.37 -23.90 2.99
C LEU A 62 7.22 -25.18 3.01
N ASN A 63 7.71 -25.63 1.85
CA ASN A 63 8.57 -26.83 1.78
C ASN A 63 9.90 -26.60 2.49
N ASP A 64 10.47 -25.40 2.36
CA ASP A 64 11.70 -25.03 3.07
C ASP A 64 11.47 -25.02 4.58
N PHE A 65 10.36 -24.41 5.03
CA PHE A 65 9.99 -24.41 6.43
C PHE A 65 9.71 -25.81 6.99
N ASP A 66 8.99 -26.64 6.25
CA ASP A 66 8.71 -28.04 6.64
C ASP A 66 9.99 -28.85 6.81
N SER A 67 10.95 -28.66 5.90
CA SER A 67 12.23 -29.39 5.90
C SER A 67 13.23 -28.89 6.94
N ASN A 68 13.23 -27.61 7.25
CA ASN A 68 14.29 -26.95 8.03
C ASN A 68 13.80 -26.24 9.31
N GLY A 69 12.48 -26.14 9.52
CA GLY A 69 11.90 -25.39 10.64
C GLY A 69 12.00 -26.09 12.00
N ASN A 70 12.36 -27.37 12.05
CA ASN A 70 12.63 -28.13 13.28
C ASN A 70 11.55 -27.99 14.37
N GLY A 71 10.27 -27.89 13.97
CA GLY A 71 9.14 -27.75 14.89
C GLY A 71 8.99 -26.36 15.55
N THR A 72 9.73 -25.36 15.10
CA THR A 72 9.58 -23.98 15.56
C THR A 72 8.39 -23.28 14.85
N SER A 73 7.98 -22.09 15.32
CA SER A 73 7.03 -21.26 14.57
C SER A 73 7.69 -20.67 13.32
N PHE A 74 6.89 -20.39 12.28
CA PHE A 74 7.42 -19.75 11.06
C PHE A 74 8.09 -18.39 11.36
N LEU A 75 7.54 -17.59 12.27
CA LEU A 75 8.14 -16.31 12.65
C LEU A 75 9.54 -16.49 13.22
N LYS A 76 9.72 -17.46 14.14
CA LYS A 76 11.04 -17.75 14.70
C LYS A 76 12.01 -18.26 13.65
N TYR A 77 11.55 -19.15 12.78
CA TYR A 77 12.34 -19.65 11.65
C TYR A 77 12.78 -18.51 10.72
N TYR A 78 11.83 -17.59 10.39
CA TYR A 78 12.14 -16.41 9.58
C TYR A 78 13.17 -15.50 10.26
N GLU A 79 13.06 -15.28 11.56
CA GLU A 79 14.04 -14.47 12.33
C GLU A 79 15.44 -15.09 12.33
N GLU A 80 15.52 -16.40 12.42
CA GLU A 80 16.81 -17.14 12.39
C GLU A 80 17.47 -17.10 11.01
N LYS A 81 16.69 -17.24 9.93
CA LYS A 81 17.22 -17.27 8.55
C LYS A 81 17.44 -15.87 7.96
N GLY A 82 16.57 -14.94 8.26
CA GLY A 82 16.57 -13.56 7.78
C GLY A 82 16.08 -13.37 6.35
N GLU A 83 15.79 -12.11 6.01
CA GLU A 83 15.24 -11.69 4.71
C GLU A 83 16.08 -12.18 3.51
N LYS A 84 17.40 -12.06 3.60
CA LYS A 84 18.33 -12.41 2.52
C LYS A 84 18.24 -13.89 2.13
N TYR A 85 18.05 -14.77 3.10
CA TYR A 85 17.89 -16.21 2.84
C TYR A 85 16.66 -16.47 1.96
N PHE A 86 15.52 -15.92 2.33
CA PHE A 86 14.29 -16.09 1.56
C PHE A 86 14.34 -15.38 0.21
N TYR A 87 15.03 -14.25 0.12
CA TYR A 87 15.28 -13.59 -1.16
C TYR A 87 16.02 -14.53 -2.13
N GLU A 88 17.09 -15.22 -1.70
CA GLU A 88 17.85 -16.12 -2.57
C GLU A 88 17.02 -17.36 -2.99
N ILE A 89 16.19 -17.91 -2.11
CA ILE A 89 15.27 -19.01 -2.44
C ILE A 89 14.26 -18.59 -3.53
N LEU A 90 13.73 -17.38 -3.43
CA LEU A 90 12.65 -16.90 -4.31
C LEU A 90 13.16 -16.18 -5.55
N LYS A 91 14.42 -15.81 -5.60
CA LYS A 91 15.06 -15.05 -6.71
C LYS A 91 14.85 -15.67 -8.10
N PRO A 92 14.89 -17.01 -8.29
CA PRO A 92 14.59 -17.61 -9.59
C PRO A 92 13.20 -17.25 -10.12
N LEU A 93 12.22 -17.07 -9.23
CA LEU A 93 10.84 -16.70 -9.58
C LEU A 93 10.69 -15.23 -9.99
N ALA A 94 11.65 -14.38 -9.67
CA ALA A 94 11.65 -12.96 -10.04
C ALA A 94 12.18 -12.69 -11.46
N ASN A 95 12.68 -13.71 -12.15
CA ASN A 95 13.19 -13.54 -13.50
C ASN A 95 12.07 -13.21 -14.50
N ILE A 96 12.15 -12.04 -15.12
CA ILE A 96 11.15 -11.53 -16.08
C ILE A 96 11.57 -11.73 -17.55
N THR A 97 12.73 -12.31 -17.83
CA THR A 97 13.20 -12.52 -19.21
C THR A 97 12.45 -13.61 -19.96
N ASN A 98 11.77 -14.51 -19.23
CA ASN A 98 11.04 -15.65 -19.75
C ASN A 98 9.53 -15.58 -19.43
N LEU A 99 8.97 -14.36 -19.42
CA LEU A 99 7.52 -14.21 -19.30
C LEU A 99 6.81 -14.75 -20.54
N THR A 100 5.71 -15.45 -20.30
CA THR A 100 4.79 -15.97 -21.32
C THR A 100 3.58 -15.08 -21.46
N GLU A 101 2.76 -15.26 -22.48
CA GLU A 101 1.49 -14.53 -22.63
C GLU A 101 0.59 -14.66 -21.40
N ALA A 102 0.58 -15.81 -20.75
CA ALA A 102 -0.19 -16.05 -19.53
C ALA A 102 0.25 -15.15 -18.35
N ASP A 103 1.50 -14.74 -18.30
CA ASP A 103 2.01 -13.87 -17.23
C ASP A 103 1.50 -12.43 -17.33
N PHE A 104 0.95 -12.03 -18.49
CA PHE A 104 0.35 -10.71 -18.70
C PHE A 104 -1.16 -10.67 -18.42
N VAL A 105 -1.76 -11.79 -18.06
CA VAL A 105 -3.17 -11.91 -17.73
C VAL A 105 -3.33 -12.15 -16.23
N ASP A 106 -4.12 -11.32 -15.55
CA ASP A 106 -4.35 -11.50 -14.12
C ASP A 106 -5.29 -12.69 -13.84
N TRP A 107 -5.26 -13.19 -12.62
CA TRP A 107 -6.11 -14.29 -12.20
C TRP A 107 -7.60 -13.96 -12.36
N GLY A 108 -8.34 -14.86 -13.00
CA GLY A 108 -9.79 -14.69 -13.25
C GLY A 108 -10.16 -13.77 -14.42
N ASN A 109 -9.16 -13.21 -15.13
CA ASN A 109 -9.39 -12.39 -16.33
C ASN A 109 -9.01 -13.15 -17.60
N ALA A 110 -9.55 -12.72 -18.74
CA ALA A 110 -9.21 -13.22 -20.07
C ALA A 110 -8.31 -12.26 -20.86
N ASP A 111 -8.34 -10.98 -20.52
CA ASP A 111 -7.62 -9.92 -21.20
C ASP A 111 -6.29 -9.58 -20.50
N ASN A 112 -5.39 -8.98 -21.28
CA ASN A 112 -4.11 -8.50 -20.77
C ASN A 112 -4.31 -7.50 -19.63
N TYR A 113 -3.49 -7.62 -18.60
CA TYR A 113 -3.50 -6.74 -17.45
C TYR A 113 -3.20 -5.29 -17.85
N VAL A 114 -4.06 -4.40 -17.46
CA VAL A 114 -3.88 -2.95 -17.61
C VAL A 114 -3.78 -2.34 -16.22
N LYS A 115 -2.67 -1.66 -15.96
CA LYS A 115 -2.51 -0.95 -14.69
C LYS A 115 -3.49 0.22 -14.63
N ALA A 116 -4.54 0.09 -13.83
CA ALA A 116 -5.42 1.19 -13.53
C ALA A 116 -4.68 2.22 -12.66
N VAL A 117 -4.53 3.44 -13.17
CA VAL A 117 -3.92 4.55 -12.42
C VAL A 117 -5.03 5.34 -11.75
N GLY A 118 -4.93 5.54 -10.44
CA GLY A 118 -5.91 6.32 -9.68
C GLY A 118 -7.14 5.56 -9.20
N VAL A 119 -7.20 4.24 -9.47
CA VAL A 119 -8.27 3.37 -8.95
C VAL A 119 -7.66 2.49 -7.85
N GLY A 120 -7.92 2.80 -6.58
CA GLY A 120 -7.55 1.94 -5.45
C GLY A 120 -8.58 0.83 -5.24
N GLU A 121 -8.25 -0.18 -4.42
CA GLU A 121 -9.19 -1.27 -4.06
C GLU A 121 -10.48 -0.77 -3.40
N CYS A 122 -10.46 0.43 -2.84
CA CYS A 122 -11.64 1.13 -2.32
C CYS A 122 -12.34 2.02 -3.37
N ALA A 123 -11.95 1.94 -4.62
CA ALA A 123 -12.40 2.83 -5.70
C ALA A 123 -13.76 2.46 -6.30
N GLY A 124 -14.52 1.60 -5.68
CA GLY A 124 -15.97 1.55 -5.93
C GLY A 124 -16.68 2.82 -5.43
N VAL A 125 -16.01 3.65 -4.66
CA VAL A 125 -16.43 4.99 -4.28
C VAL A 125 -15.61 5.98 -5.10
N VAL A 126 -16.23 6.62 -6.08
CA VAL A 126 -15.69 7.84 -6.68
C VAL A 126 -15.66 8.88 -5.56
N ILE A 127 -14.51 9.03 -4.91
CA ILE A 127 -14.33 10.11 -3.93
C ILE A 127 -14.19 11.38 -4.75
N ASP A 128 -15.21 12.20 -4.71
CA ASP A 128 -15.10 13.57 -5.18
C ASP A 128 -14.17 14.32 -4.20
N LEU A 129 -12.90 14.39 -4.59
CA LEU A 129 -11.86 15.03 -3.77
C LEU A 129 -12.14 16.51 -3.54
N VAL A 130 -12.77 17.19 -4.52
CA VAL A 130 -13.14 18.61 -4.38
C VAL A 130 -14.24 18.74 -3.33
N ALA A 131 -15.31 17.95 -3.44
CA ALA A 131 -16.38 17.94 -2.47
C ALA A 131 -15.91 17.56 -1.06
N THR A 132 -15.00 16.55 -0.97
CA THR A 132 -14.42 16.14 0.32
C THR A 132 -13.61 17.27 0.96
N LEU A 133 -12.75 17.93 0.22
CA LEU A 133 -11.94 19.05 0.73
C LEU A 133 -12.80 20.25 1.15
N LEU A 134 -13.88 20.53 0.42
CA LEU A 134 -14.84 21.58 0.80
C LEU A 134 -15.61 21.23 2.08
N LEU A 135 -15.99 19.95 2.24
CA LEU A 135 -16.64 19.50 3.47
C LEU A 135 -15.69 19.60 4.66
N GLU A 136 -14.46 19.12 4.52
CA GLU A 136 -13.43 19.26 5.56
C GLU A 136 -13.14 20.73 5.90
N ALA A 137 -13.10 21.61 4.90
CA ALA A 137 -12.92 23.04 5.14
C ALA A 137 -14.07 23.62 5.98
N LYS A 138 -15.32 23.22 5.68
CA LYS A 138 -16.50 23.62 6.44
C LYS A 138 -16.46 23.11 7.88
N ASP A 139 -16.08 21.87 8.11
CA ASP A 139 -15.95 21.29 9.45
C ASP A 139 -14.87 22.06 10.25
N LYS A 140 -13.75 22.38 9.62
CA LYS A 140 -12.70 23.20 10.26
C LYS A 140 -13.18 24.59 10.67
N LEU A 141 -14.02 25.24 9.86
CA LEU A 141 -14.60 26.53 10.24
C LEU A 141 -15.59 26.39 11.42
N THR A 142 -16.33 25.27 11.51
CA THR A 142 -17.17 25.00 12.67
C THR A 142 -16.32 24.85 13.94
N PHE A 143 -15.26 24.04 13.89
CA PHE A 143 -14.33 23.89 15.02
C PHE A 143 -13.62 25.17 15.41
N GLU A 144 -13.31 26.03 14.44
CA GLU A 144 -12.76 27.37 14.69
C GLU A 144 -13.73 28.22 15.52
N GLN A 145 -15.00 28.26 15.12
CA GLN A 145 -16.01 29.02 15.83
C GLN A 145 -16.22 28.55 17.26
N GLU A 146 -16.24 27.22 17.46
CA GLU A 146 -16.35 26.60 18.81
C GLU A 146 -15.12 26.97 19.66
N ALA A 147 -13.91 26.79 19.12
CA ALA A 147 -12.67 27.11 19.82
C ALA A 147 -12.56 28.63 20.14
N PHE A 148 -13.01 29.48 19.22
CA PHE A 148 -13.06 30.93 19.43
C PHE A 148 -14.03 31.33 20.56
N HIS A 149 -15.23 30.72 20.57
CA HIS A 149 -16.21 30.93 21.63
C HIS A 149 -15.67 30.49 22.99
N ASP A 150 -14.96 29.36 23.03
CA ASP A 150 -14.33 28.80 24.23
C ASP A 150 -13.03 29.55 24.64
N LYS A 151 -12.65 30.59 23.91
CA LYS A 151 -11.40 31.38 24.12
C LYS A 151 -10.11 30.52 23.97
N LYS A 152 -10.16 29.42 23.21
CA LYS A 152 -9.03 28.59 22.87
C LYS A 152 -8.35 29.12 21.61
N TRP A 153 -7.64 30.26 21.75
CA TRP A 153 -7.16 31.03 20.62
C TRP A 153 -6.21 30.27 19.70
N SER A 154 -5.34 29.45 20.24
CA SER A 154 -4.41 28.62 19.45
C SER A 154 -5.14 27.63 18.57
N ASP A 155 -6.18 26.99 19.12
CA ASP A 155 -6.97 25.98 18.38
C ASP A 155 -7.82 26.68 17.30
N ALA A 156 -8.39 27.86 17.64
CA ALA A 156 -9.14 28.66 16.67
C ALA A 156 -8.26 29.04 15.46
N ILE A 157 -7.06 29.56 15.71
CA ILE A 157 -6.11 29.89 14.63
C ILE A 157 -5.74 28.67 13.80
N TYR A 158 -5.46 27.53 14.44
CA TYR A 158 -5.15 26.28 13.75
C TYR A 158 -6.29 25.84 12.84
N HIS A 159 -7.53 25.86 13.33
CA HIS A 159 -8.68 25.43 12.55
C HIS A 159 -9.00 26.42 11.42
N ALA A 160 -8.92 27.72 11.66
CA ALA A 160 -9.09 28.75 10.62
C ALA A 160 -8.08 28.53 9.46
N TYR A 161 -6.81 28.37 9.81
CA TYR A 161 -5.75 28.11 8.84
C TYR A 161 -5.98 26.81 8.06
N SER A 162 -6.33 25.71 8.76
CA SER A 162 -6.60 24.42 8.14
C SER A 162 -7.80 24.47 7.19
N GLY A 163 -8.86 25.18 7.58
CA GLY A 163 -10.03 25.41 6.72
C GLY A 163 -9.67 26.19 5.46
N PHE A 164 -8.87 27.24 5.58
CA PHE A 164 -8.38 28.03 4.45
C PHE A 164 -7.56 27.16 3.48
N VAL A 165 -6.62 26.38 3.99
CA VAL A 165 -5.76 25.50 3.16
C VAL A 165 -6.58 24.45 2.42
N ASN A 166 -7.56 23.79 3.08
CA ASN A 166 -8.42 22.81 2.44
C ASN A 166 -9.32 23.44 1.37
N GLY A 167 -9.88 24.61 1.64
CA GLY A 167 -10.66 25.36 0.66
C GLY A 167 -9.84 25.76 -0.57
N ALA A 168 -8.63 26.30 -0.36
CA ALA A 168 -7.72 26.66 -1.45
C ALA A 168 -7.30 25.45 -2.28
N LYS A 169 -7.00 24.30 -1.64
CA LYS A 169 -6.72 23.05 -2.35
C LYS A 169 -7.89 22.58 -3.18
N ALA A 170 -9.12 22.69 -2.69
CA ALA A 170 -10.31 22.31 -3.42
C ALA A 170 -10.47 23.16 -4.70
N LEU A 171 -10.26 24.48 -4.60
CA LEU A 171 -10.31 25.39 -5.75
C LEU A 171 -9.23 25.07 -6.79
N LEU A 172 -7.97 24.90 -6.36
CA LEU A 172 -6.88 24.54 -7.27
C LEU A 172 -7.13 23.18 -7.95
N LEU A 173 -7.65 22.20 -7.23
CA LEU A 173 -7.98 20.91 -7.78
C LEU A 173 -9.13 20.98 -8.79
N SER A 174 -10.13 21.84 -8.57
CA SER A 174 -11.23 22.05 -9.55
C SER A 174 -10.73 22.63 -10.88
N GLU A 175 -9.63 23.38 -10.85
CA GLU A 175 -8.94 23.92 -12.04
C GLU A 175 -7.83 22.98 -12.57
N ASN A 176 -7.84 21.68 -12.17
CA ASN A 176 -6.80 20.69 -12.51
C ASN A 176 -5.38 21.05 -12.03
N GLN A 177 -5.26 22.01 -11.12
CA GLN A 177 -3.99 22.36 -10.48
C GLN A 177 -3.75 21.44 -9.28
N LYS A 178 -2.63 20.73 -9.25
CA LYS A 178 -2.24 19.88 -8.13
C LYS A 178 -1.07 20.51 -7.40
N THR A 179 -1.27 20.86 -6.14
CA THR A 179 -0.18 21.28 -5.27
C THR A 179 -0.24 20.54 -3.93
N ASN A 180 0.91 20.06 -3.51
CA ASN A 180 1.10 19.41 -2.20
C ASN A 180 1.92 20.33 -1.26
N HIS A 181 2.27 21.53 -1.70
CA HIS A 181 3.10 22.47 -0.97
C HIS A 181 2.30 23.72 -0.60
N GLN A 182 2.59 24.23 0.58
CA GLN A 182 1.99 25.43 1.11
C GLN A 182 2.26 26.67 0.22
N ALA A 183 3.49 26.80 -0.29
CA ALA A 183 3.87 27.88 -1.21
C ALA A 183 3.04 27.86 -2.50
N GLY A 184 2.77 26.68 -3.08
CA GLY A 184 1.95 26.56 -4.28
C GLY A 184 0.44 26.77 -4.06
N ILE A 185 0.00 27.06 -2.84
CA ILE A 185 -1.38 27.43 -2.53
C ILE A 185 -1.52 28.96 -2.42
N ILE A 186 -0.43 29.64 -2.11
CA ILE A 186 -0.38 31.09 -1.83
C ILE A 186 -0.01 31.89 -3.09
N ASP A 187 0.74 31.28 -4.02
CA ASP A 187 1.07 31.85 -5.33
C ASP A 187 -0.12 31.77 -6.31
#